data_60dc35b0d0ccdf1dedc9a4dfaab59799
#
_entry.id   60dc35b0d0ccdf1dedc9a4dfaab59799
#
_cell.length_a   1.000
_cell.length_b   1.000
_cell.length_c   1.000
_cell.angle_alpha   90.00
_cell.angle_beta   90.00
_cell.angle_gamma   90.00
#
_symmetry.space_group_name_H-M   'P 1'
#
loop_
_entity.id
_entity.type
_entity.pdbx_description
1 polymer ?
#
loop_
_entity_poly.entity_id
_entity_poly.type
_entity_poly.pdbx_seq_one_letter_code
_entity_poly.pdbx_strand_id
1 'polypeptide(L)'
;NQIAQEMWEQEQQQNQNQNNGNTNTGDGTGEGDSTSDNGNTGGNQGSTVTGTYIWPTPSCTIVTSTYGNRMHPIFGTERFHSGIDIGAASGASVLAADGGTVTVATYSSSYGNYVMIYHSNGTYTLYAHMSSLAVSAGDTVTQGHTIGYVGATGWATGPHLHFEIRNASGGTENPLNYFSGITIME
;
A
#
# COMPACT_ATOMS: atom_id res chain seq x y z
N ASN A 1 4.89 -16.91 9.44
CA ASN A 1 3.65 -16.61 8.71
C ASN A 1 2.48 -16.24 9.63
N GLN A 2 2.33 -16.90 10.75
CA GLN A 2 1.22 -16.65 11.67
C GLN A 2 1.31 -15.25 12.29
N ILE A 3 2.49 -14.80 12.69
CA ILE A 3 2.69 -13.48 13.33
C ILE A 3 2.40 -12.32 12.37
N ALA A 4 2.83 -12.41 11.12
CA ALA A 4 2.52 -11.38 10.11
C ALA A 4 1.02 -11.33 9.77
N GLN A 5 0.38 -12.49 9.75
CA GLN A 5 -1.06 -12.62 9.56
C GLN A 5 -1.83 -12.08 10.78
N GLU A 6 -1.43 -12.44 11.98
CA GLU A 6 -2.03 -11.94 13.23
C GLU A 6 -1.87 -10.43 13.38
N MET A 7 -0.71 -9.88 13.02
CA MET A 7 -0.48 -8.43 13.04
C MET A 7 -1.34 -7.72 11.99
N TRP A 8 -1.49 -8.28 10.78
CA TRP A 8 -2.37 -7.74 9.75
C TRP A 8 -3.84 -7.78 10.19
N GLU A 9 -4.29 -8.88 10.79
CA GLU A 9 -5.65 -9.03 11.32
C GLU A 9 -5.92 -8.06 12.47
N GLN A 10 -4.94 -7.86 13.37
CA GLN A 10 -5.05 -6.89 14.45
C GLN A 10 -5.09 -5.44 13.93
N GLU A 11 -4.31 -5.09 12.93
CA GLU A 11 -4.33 -3.77 12.30
C GLU A 11 -5.66 -3.52 11.56
N GLN A 12 -6.21 -4.53 10.88
CA GLN A 12 -7.53 -4.42 10.24
C GLN A 12 -8.65 -4.24 11.27
N GLN A 13 -8.60 -4.92 12.41
CA GLN A 13 -9.57 -4.75 13.49
C GLN A 13 -9.48 -3.37 14.14
N GLN A 14 -8.28 -2.82 14.32
CA GLN A 14 -8.09 -1.47 14.85
C GLN A 14 -8.62 -0.40 13.89
N ASN A 15 -8.41 -0.55 12.60
CA ASN A 15 -8.89 0.38 11.58
C ASN A 15 -10.43 0.33 11.44
N GLN A 16 -11.05 -0.84 11.54
CA GLN A 16 -12.52 -0.96 11.56
C GLN A 16 -13.15 -0.32 12.79
N ASN A 17 -12.50 -0.41 13.95
CA ASN A 17 -12.98 0.23 15.17
C ASN A 17 -12.89 1.77 15.13
N GLN A 18 -11.90 2.33 14.45
CA GLN A 18 -11.77 3.79 14.28
C GLN A 18 -12.82 4.34 13.30
N ASN A 19 -13.20 3.59 12.29
CA ASN A 19 -14.19 4.01 11.30
C ASN A 19 -15.64 3.89 11.83
N ASN A 20 -15.89 3.08 12.85
CA ASN A 20 -17.21 2.88 13.44
C ASN A 20 -17.54 3.87 14.59
N GLY A 21 -16.60 4.74 14.96
CA GLY A 21 -16.75 5.72 16.04
C GLY A 21 -17.29 7.10 15.64
N ASN A 22 -17.54 7.36 14.36
CA ASN A 22 -17.96 8.68 13.87
C ASN A 22 -19.37 8.69 13.22
N THR A 23 -20.33 8.05 13.85
CA THR A 23 -21.75 8.33 13.55
C THR A 23 -22.29 9.30 14.60
N ASN A 24 -22.08 10.59 14.37
CA ASN A 24 -22.76 11.63 15.13
C ASN A 24 -24.09 11.96 14.45
N THR A 25 -25.17 11.50 15.06
CA THR A 25 -26.53 11.92 14.76
C THR A 25 -26.72 13.36 15.23
N GLY A 26 -26.84 14.28 14.32
CA GLY A 26 -27.25 15.67 14.55
C GLY A 26 -28.36 16.04 13.59
N ASP A 27 -29.60 15.92 14.07
CA ASP A 27 -30.80 16.54 13.50
C ASP A 27 -30.66 18.08 13.53
N GLY A 28 -31.03 18.77 12.45
CA GLY A 28 -31.00 20.22 12.38
C GLY A 28 -31.50 20.75 11.03
N THR A 29 -32.77 20.95 10.92
CA THR A 29 -33.50 21.69 9.86
C THR A 29 -32.96 23.11 9.65
N GLY A 30 -32.77 23.53 8.38
CA GLY A 30 -32.49 24.92 8.02
C GLY A 30 -32.34 25.11 6.52
N GLU A 31 -33.41 25.63 5.89
CA GLU A 31 -33.45 26.10 4.51
C GLU A 31 -32.53 27.31 4.30
N GLY A 32 -31.91 27.43 3.13
CA GLY A 32 -31.15 28.62 2.72
C GLY A 32 -30.47 28.45 1.37
N ASP A 33 -31.17 28.86 0.34
CA ASP A 33 -30.73 29.12 -1.02
C ASP A 33 -29.45 29.95 -1.10
N SER A 34 -28.47 29.53 -1.94
CA SER A 34 -27.65 30.42 -2.79
C SER A 34 -26.71 29.64 -3.70
N THR A 35 -26.95 29.83 -4.98
CA THR A 35 -26.10 29.47 -6.13
C THR A 35 -24.66 29.93 -6.00
N SER A 36 -23.72 29.02 -6.23
CA SER A 36 -22.42 29.35 -6.81
C SER A 36 -21.87 28.15 -7.59
N ASP A 37 -21.95 28.29 -8.87
CA ASP A 37 -21.30 27.49 -9.90
C ASP A 37 -19.77 27.48 -9.64
N ASN A 38 -19.22 26.33 -9.39
CA ASN A 38 -17.80 26.11 -9.55
C ASN A 38 -17.59 24.71 -10.15
N GLY A 39 -17.47 24.72 -11.46
CA GLY A 39 -17.23 23.55 -12.27
C GLY A 39 -15.94 22.84 -11.88
N ASN A 40 -16.03 21.83 -11.06
CA ASN A 40 -15.02 20.79 -10.96
C ASN A 40 -15.59 19.52 -11.63
N THR A 41 -15.32 19.37 -12.92
CA THR A 41 -15.52 18.12 -13.64
C THR A 41 -14.43 17.12 -13.18
N GLY A 42 -14.55 16.67 -11.92
CA GLY A 42 -13.89 15.47 -11.44
C GLY A 42 -14.59 14.28 -12.10
N GLY A 43 -14.15 13.92 -13.29
CA GLY A 43 -14.59 12.68 -13.92
C GLY A 43 -14.34 11.53 -12.95
N ASN A 44 -15.39 10.82 -12.59
CA ASN A 44 -15.32 9.53 -11.93
C ASN A 44 -14.60 8.56 -12.90
N GLN A 45 -13.27 8.58 -12.90
CA GLN A 45 -12.41 7.60 -13.55
C GLN A 45 -12.56 6.34 -12.73
N GLY A 46 -13.51 5.50 -13.11
CA GLY A 46 -13.68 4.20 -12.52
C GLY A 46 -12.32 3.49 -12.45
N SER A 47 -11.99 2.95 -11.28
CA SER A 47 -10.79 2.13 -11.07
C SER A 47 -10.77 1.02 -12.10
N THR A 48 -9.97 1.17 -13.15
CA THR A 48 -9.76 0.11 -14.13
C THR A 48 -8.63 -0.78 -13.62
N VAL A 49 -9.01 -1.91 -13.02
CA VAL A 49 -8.06 -2.99 -12.75
C VAL A 49 -7.68 -3.61 -14.09
N THR A 50 -6.39 -3.61 -14.39
CA THR A 50 -5.87 -4.15 -15.67
C THR A 50 -5.63 -5.66 -15.59
N GLY A 51 -5.46 -6.19 -14.36
CA GLY A 51 -5.09 -7.59 -14.11
C GLY A 51 -3.62 -7.88 -14.38
N THR A 52 -2.84 -6.86 -14.71
CA THR A 52 -1.39 -6.96 -14.94
C THR A 52 -0.69 -5.89 -14.10
N TYR A 53 0.18 -6.29 -13.19
CA TYR A 53 0.90 -5.35 -12.35
C TYR A 53 2.03 -4.67 -13.10
N ILE A 54 2.20 -3.36 -12.86
CA ILE A 54 3.42 -2.62 -13.22
C ILE A 54 4.37 -2.55 -12.03
N TRP A 55 5.65 -2.34 -12.31
CA TRP A 55 6.67 -2.17 -11.28
C TRP A 55 6.44 -0.89 -10.46
N PRO A 56 6.41 -0.97 -9.12
CA PRO A 56 5.94 0.14 -8.28
C PRO A 56 6.95 1.27 -8.09
N THR A 57 8.24 1.07 -8.44
CA THR A 57 9.31 2.08 -8.31
C THR A 57 10.04 2.27 -9.63
N PRO A 58 9.57 3.12 -10.55
CA PRO A 58 10.15 3.24 -11.89
C PRO A 58 11.61 3.73 -11.89
N SER A 59 12.04 4.37 -10.81
CA SER A 59 13.42 4.85 -10.64
C SER A 59 14.43 3.76 -10.30
N CYS A 60 14.00 2.57 -9.90
CA CYS A 60 14.89 1.47 -9.52
C CYS A 60 14.25 0.11 -9.75
N THR A 61 14.99 -0.81 -10.36
CA THR A 61 14.59 -2.21 -10.60
C THR A 61 15.45 -3.21 -9.83
N ILE A 62 16.12 -2.75 -8.75
CA ILE A 62 17.01 -3.58 -7.94
C ILE A 62 16.25 -4.09 -6.72
N VAL A 63 16.12 -5.41 -6.60
CA VAL A 63 15.61 -6.08 -5.41
C VAL A 63 16.77 -6.37 -4.47
N THR A 64 16.71 -5.82 -3.26
CA THR A 64 17.73 -5.97 -2.22
C THR A 64 17.40 -7.08 -1.23
N SER A 65 16.16 -7.55 -1.22
CA SER A 65 15.74 -8.72 -0.43
C SER A 65 14.55 -9.40 -1.07
N THR A 66 14.64 -10.71 -1.24
CA THR A 66 13.63 -11.52 -1.91
C THR A 66 12.55 -12.04 -0.95
N TYR A 67 11.43 -12.47 -1.53
CA TYR A 67 10.34 -13.16 -0.84
C TYR A 67 10.79 -14.53 -0.30
N GLY A 68 10.30 -14.92 0.88
CA GLY A 68 10.55 -16.23 1.45
C GLY A 68 11.36 -16.19 2.76
N ASN A 69 11.82 -17.36 3.21
CA ASN A 69 12.59 -17.45 4.44
C ASN A 69 13.97 -16.81 4.26
N ARG A 70 14.32 -15.90 5.15
CA ARG A 70 15.61 -15.21 5.19
C ARG A 70 16.04 -14.86 6.62
N MET A 71 17.31 -14.62 6.80
CA MET A 71 17.81 -14.04 8.06
C MET A 71 17.32 -12.58 8.17
N HIS A 72 16.59 -12.27 9.23
CA HIS A 72 16.06 -10.90 9.42
C HIS A 72 17.19 -9.94 9.79
N PRO A 73 17.37 -8.80 9.09
CA PRO A 73 18.55 -7.94 9.25
C PRO A 73 18.65 -7.26 10.63
N ILE A 74 17.51 -7.05 11.32
CA ILE A 74 17.47 -6.41 12.64
C ILE A 74 17.53 -7.46 13.76
N PHE A 75 16.81 -8.58 13.64
CA PHE A 75 16.66 -9.55 14.72
C PHE A 75 17.65 -10.71 14.66
N GLY A 76 18.37 -10.90 13.54
CA GLY A 76 19.34 -11.99 13.38
C GLY A 76 18.74 -13.40 13.48
N THR A 77 17.44 -13.54 13.29
CA THR A 77 16.70 -14.81 13.30
C THR A 77 16.11 -15.08 11.93
N GLU A 78 15.94 -16.36 11.61
CA GLU A 78 15.22 -16.73 10.38
C GLU A 78 13.77 -16.27 10.46
N ARG A 79 13.33 -15.51 9.45
CA ARG A 79 11.96 -15.03 9.33
C ARG A 79 11.51 -15.11 7.88
N PHE A 80 10.21 -15.34 7.74
CA PHE A 80 9.58 -15.28 6.44
C PHE A 80 9.37 -13.82 6.02
N HIS A 81 9.83 -13.48 4.82
CA HIS A 81 9.64 -12.18 4.19
C HIS A 81 8.41 -12.26 3.25
N SER A 82 7.37 -11.54 3.59
CA SER A 82 6.06 -11.58 2.92
C SER A 82 6.00 -10.86 1.58
N GLY A 83 7.08 -10.18 1.20
CA GLY A 83 7.19 -9.41 -0.04
C GLY A 83 8.60 -9.39 -0.60
N ILE A 84 8.92 -8.32 -1.30
CA ILE A 84 10.27 -7.99 -1.77
C ILE A 84 10.64 -6.60 -1.28
N ASP A 85 11.93 -6.39 -1.02
CA ASP A 85 12.46 -5.05 -0.74
C ASP A 85 13.15 -4.50 -2.00
N ILE A 86 12.71 -3.33 -2.46
CA ILE A 86 13.22 -2.66 -3.65
C ILE A 86 14.08 -1.48 -3.19
N GLY A 87 15.39 -1.55 -3.44
CA GLY A 87 16.36 -0.52 -3.05
C GLY A 87 16.20 0.72 -3.91
N ALA A 88 15.50 1.73 -3.40
CA ALA A 88 15.30 3.00 -4.09
C ALA A 88 15.64 4.18 -3.17
N ALA A 89 16.03 5.31 -3.79
CA ALA A 89 16.39 6.51 -3.04
C ALA A 89 15.19 7.05 -2.25
N SER A 90 15.44 7.59 -1.05
CA SER A 90 14.41 8.30 -0.28
C SER A 90 13.81 9.43 -1.10
N GLY A 91 12.47 9.54 -1.09
CA GLY A 91 11.72 10.52 -1.90
C GLY A 91 11.41 10.06 -3.33
N ALA A 92 11.90 8.91 -3.79
CA ALA A 92 11.49 8.35 -5.07
C ALA A 92 9.99 8.02 -5.06
N SER A 93 9.30 8.26 -6.19
CA SER A 93 7.85 7.99 -6.29
C SER A 93 7.54 6.51 -6.17
N VAL A 94 6.49 6.22 -5.42
CA VAL A 94 5.85 4.90 -5.33
C VAL A 94 4.55 4.95 -6.10
N LEU A 95 4.37 4.03 -7.04
CA LEU A 95 3.22 3.98 -7.94
C LEU A 95 2.30 2.80 -7.57
N ALA A 96 1.00 2.99 -7.74
CA ALA A 96 0.03 1.91 -7.69
C ALA A 96 0.34 0.88 -8.79
N ALA A 97 0.64 -0.35 -8.41
CA ALA A 97 0.99 -1.42 -9.35
C ALA A 97 -0.18 -1.82 -10.25
N ASP A 98 -1.42 -1.66 -9.80
CA ASP A 98 -2.64 -1.74 -10.59
C ASP A 98 -3.69 -0.78 -10.04
N GLY A 99 -4.78 -0.55 -10.78
CA GLY A 99 -5.90 0.26 -10.35
C GLY A 99 -6.68 -0.40 -9.22
N GLY A 100 -7.29 0.41 -8.35
CA GLY A 100 -8.05 -0.13 -7.23
C GLY A 100 -8.54 0.92 -6.25
N THR A 101 -9.01 0.44 -5.11
CA THR A 101 -9.43 1.28 -3.98
C THR A 101 -8.39 1.16 -2.86
N VAL A 102 -7.92 2.28 -2.36
CA VAL A 102 -7.05 2.35 -1.18
C VAL A 102 -7.85 1.89 0.04
N THR A 103 -7.51 0.74 0.60
CA THR A 103 -8.18 0.21 1.79
C THR A 103 -7.49 0.64 3.08
N VAL A 104 -6.19 0.89 3.01
CA VAL A 104 -5.39 1.36 4.14
C VAL A 104 -4.40 2.42 3.65
N ALA A 105 -4.29 3.52 4.39
CA ALA A 105 -3.26 4.56 4.22
C ALA A 105 -2.96 5.13 5.62
N THR A 106 -1.94 4.58 6.30
CA THR A 106 -1.67 4.88 7.72
C THR A 106 -0.22 4.57 8.08
N TYR A 107 0.08 4.68 9.39
CA TYR A 107 1.37 4.30 9.97
C TYR A 107 1.23 3.11 10.91
N SER A 108 2.15 2.16 10.83
CA SER A 108 2.34 1.11 11.83
C SER A 108 3.80 1.05 12.30
N SER A 109 4.03 0.45 13.47
CA SER A 109 5.40 0.32 14.01
C SER A 109 6.30 -0.57 13.14
N SER A 110 5.73 -1.56 12.46
CA SER A 110 6.45 -2.50 11.60
C SER A 110 6.61 -1.98 10.18
N TYR A 111 5.50 -1.67 9.50
CA TYR A 111 5.49 -1.20 8.11
C TYR A 111 5.87 0.27 7.94
N GLY A 112 5.90 1.06 9.03
CA GLY A 112 6.02 2.51 8.92
C GLY A 112 4.80 3.12 8.24
N ASN A 113 4.97 4.16 7.43
CA ASN A 113 3.92 4.65 6.56
C ASN A 113 3.67 3.63 5.44
N TYR A 114 2.43 3.17 5.33
CA TYR A 114 2.08 2.17 4.32
C TYR A 114 0.71 2.40 3.70
N VAL A 115 0.56 1.90 2.49
CA VAL A 115 -0.68 1.89 1.71
C VAL A 115 -1.01 0.45 1.36
N MET A 116 -2.29 0.11 1.39
CA MET A 116 -2.82 -1.12 0.82
C MET A 116 -3.94 -0.81 -0.15
N ILE A 117 -3.88 -1.40 -1.34
CA ILE A 117 -4.85 -1.20 -2.42
C ILE A 117 -5.55 -2.54 -2.68
N TYR A 118 -6.88 -2.51 -2.66
CA TYR A 118 -7.73 -3.60 -3.12
C TYR A 118 -7.98 -3.48 -4.62
N HIS A 119 -7.73 -4.55 -5.34
CA HIS A 119 -8.02 -4.68 -6.76
C HIS A 119 -9.30 -5.50 -6.95
N SER A 120 -10.16 -5.09 -7.88
CA SER A 120 -11.49 -5.72 -8.05
C SER A 120 -11.43 -7.18 -8.54
N ASN A 121 -10.24 -7.69 -8.86
CA ASN A 121 -9.98 -9.11 -9.12
C ASN A 121 -9.82 -9.94 -7.83
N GLY A 122 -9.98 -9.32 -6.64
CA GLY A 122 -9.87 -9.98 -5.33
C GLY A 122 -8.48 -9.98 -4.73
N THR A 123 -7.48 -9.37 -5.38
CA THR A 123 -6.11 -9.28 -4.84
C THR A 123 -5.86 -7.94 -4.15
N TYR A 124 -4.74 -7.86 -3.41
CA TYR A 124 -4.26 -6.63 -2.79
C TYR A 124 -2.78 -6.42 -3.10
N THR A 125 -2.37 -5.15 -3.15
CA THR A 125 -0.95 -4.77 -3.10
C THR A 125 -0.68 -3.91 -1.88
N LEU A 126 0.47 -4.13 -1.23
CA LEU A 126 0.91 -3.39 -0.05
C LEU A 126 2.26 -2.74 -0.33
N TYR A 127 2.39 -1.49 0.10
CA TYR A 127 3.54 -0.62 -0.10
C TYR A 127 3.94 -0.03 1.25
N ALA A 128 5.14 -0.33 1.75
CA ALA A 128 5.56 0.06 3.10
C ALA A 128 6.89 0.79 3.15
N HIS A 129 7.25 1.25 4.35
CA HIS A 129 8.44 2.03 4.69
C HIS A 129 8.52 3.39 4.02
N MET A 130 7.38 3.93 3.55
CA MET A 130 7.31 5.21 2.86
C MET A 130 7.67 6.39 3.79
N SER A 131 8.26 7.44 3.22
CA SER A 131 8.51 8.70 3.93
C SER A 131 7.22 9.51 4.12
N SER A 132 6.33 9.47 3.12
CA SER A 132 5.03 10.12 3.16
C SER A 132 4.04 9.44 2.22
N LEU A 133 2.76 9.57 2.54
CA LEU A 133 1.64 9.07 1.74
C LEU A 133 1.07 10.21 0.89
N ALA A 134 0.65 9.92 -0.35
CA ALA A 134 0.02 10.85 -1.28
C ALA A 134 -1.47 10.55 -1.48
N VAL A 135 -1.99 9.54 -0.79
CA VAL A 135 -3.38 9.08 -0.87
C VAL A 135 -3.93 8.80 0.52
N SER A 136 -5.26 8.70 0.62
CA SER A 136 -6.01 8.39 1.83
C SER A 136 -6.85 7.12 1.65
N ALA A 137 -7.20 6.47 2.75
CA ALA A 137 -8.13 5.35 2.71
C ALA A 137 -9.48 5.79 2.12
N GLY A 138 -10.02 4.99 1.20
CA GLY A 138 -11.22 5.30 0.44
C GLY A 138 -10.95 5.89 -0.95
N ASP A 139 -9.74 6.38 -1.23
CA ASP A 139 -9.39 6.92 -2.54
C ASP A 139 -9.43 5.81 -3.60
N THR A 140 -9.85 6.19 -4.81
CA THR A 140 -9.75 5.36 -6.01
C THR A 140 -8.52 5.79 -6.80
N VAL A 141 -7.66 4.83 -7.13
CA VAL A 141 -6.44 5.07 -7.89
C VAL A 141 -6.42 4.26 -9.18
N THR A 142 -5.80 4.82 -10.22
CA THR A 142 -5.50 4.11 -11.46
C THR A 142 -4.10 3.51 -11.38
N GLN A 143 -3.81 2.51 -12.22
CA GLN A 143 -2.47 1.99 -12.38
C GLN A 143 -1.48 3.12 -12.72
N GLY A 144 -0.34 3.14 -12.04
CA GLY A 144 0.69 4.18 -12.22
C GLY A 144 0.43 5.48 -11.45
N HIS A 145 -0.67 5.61 -10.73
CA HIS A 145 -0.91 6.76 -9.84
C HIS A 145 0.13 6.80 -8.71
N THR A 146 0.69 7.97 -8.43
CA THR A 146 1.63 8.14 -7.31
C THR A 146 0.88 8.06 -5.98
N ILE A 147 1.22 7.08 -5.15
CA ILE A 147 0.55 6.81 -3.86
C ILE A 147 1.38 7.23 -2.65
N GLY A 148 2.65 7.56 -2.86
CA GLY A 148 3.56 8.02 -1.80
C GLY A 148 5.00 8.04 -2.30
N TYR A 149 5.92 8.13 -1.35
CA TYR A 149 7.35 8.28 -1.64
C TYR A 149 8.18 7.35 -0.76
N VAL A 150 9.21 6.76 -1.35
CA VAL A 150 10.15 5.86 -0.66
C VAL A 150 10.76 6.53 0.56
N GLY A 151 10.91 5.77 1.62
CA GLY A 151 11.53 6.21 2.88
C GLY A 151 12.23 5.07 3.61
N ALA A 152 12.34 5.23 4.93
CA ALA A 152 12.91 4.26 5.84
C ALA A 152 12.15 4.28 7.19
N THR A 153 10.82 4.37 7.14
CA THR A 153 9.98 4.39 8.34
C THR A 153 9.62 2.98 8.80
N GLY A 154 9.30 2.80 10.08
CA GLY A 154 9.05 1.49 10.66
C GLY A 154 10.32 0.65 10.85
N TRP A 155 10.23 -0.68 10.64
CA TRP A 155 11.38 -1.60 10.78
C TRP A 155 12.22 -1.65 9.51
N ALA A 156 12.84 -0.53 9.16
CA ALA A 156 13.70 -0.39 8.00
C ALA A 156 15.13 -0.04 8.44
N THR A 157 16.13 -0.62 7.79
CA THR A 157 17.56 -0.35 8.03
C THR A 157 18.12 0.73 7.10
N GLY A 158 17.39 1.11 6.08
CA GLY A 158 17.75 2.13 5.09
C GLY A 158 16.61 2.35 4.09
N PRO A 159 16.74 3.33 3.19
CA PRO A 159 15.70 3.63 2.22
C PRO A 159 15.43 2.46 1.26
N HIS A 160 14.19 1.99 1.23
CA HIS A 160 13.68 0.98 0.30
C HIS A 160 12.14 1.03 0.28
N LEU A 161 11.54 0.40 -0.71
CA LEU A 161 10.14 0.06 -0.72
C LEU A 161 10.00 -1.43 -0.39
N HIS A 162 9.26 -1.75 0.66
CA HIS A 162 8.73 -3.09 0.87
C HIS A 162 7.43 -3.25 0.10
N PHE A 163 7.35 -4.23 -0.80
CA PHE A 163 6.22 -4.45 -1.69
C PHE A 163 5.69 -5.88 -1.59
N GLU A 164 4.37 -6.01 -1.39
CA GLU A 164 3.70 -7.31 -1.32
C GLU A 164 2.57 -7.40 -2.36
N ILE A 165 2.32 -8.61 -2.83
CA ILE A 165 1.10 -9.01 -3.52
C ILE A 165 0.39 -10.03 -2.65
N ARG A 166 -0.91 -9.84 -2.41
CA ARG A 166 -1.73 -10.71 -1.58
C ARG A 166 -2.93 -11.21 -2.37
N ASN A 167 -3.27 -12.47 -2.17
CA ASN A 167 -4.49 -13.07 -2.73
C ASN A 167 -5.73 -12.72 -1.88
N ALA A 168 -6.90 -13.11 -2.38
CA ALA A 168 -8.19 -12.84 -1.73
C ALA A 168 -8.33 -13.46 -0.31
N SER A 169 -7.53 -14.47 0.02
CA SER A 169 -7.49 -15.08 1.35
C SER A 169 -6.53 -14.37 2.30
N GLY A 170 -5.89 -13.28 1.88
CA GLY A 170 -4.88 -12.55 2.66
C GLY A 170 -3.49 -13.19 2.66
N GLY A 171 -3.30 -14.34 2.00
CA GLY A 171 -1.99 -14.97 1.82
C GLY A 171 -1.11 -14.17 0.87
N THR A 172 0.20 -14.12 1.15
CA THR A 172 1.18 -13.42 0.31
C THR A 172 1.70 -14.31 -0.80
N GLU A 173 2.00 -13.70 -1.94
CA GLU A 173 2.56 -14.34 -3.11
C GLU A 173 3.90 -13.70 -3.46
N ASN A 174 4.83 -14.47 -4.07
CA ASN A 174 6.11 -13.91 -4.47
C ASN A 174 5.92 -12.89 -5.60
N PRO A 175 6.18 -11.58 -5.35
CA PRO A 175 5.97 -10.56 -6.36
C PRO A 175 6.80 -10.75 -7.63
N LEU A 176 7.97 -11.41 -7.53
CA LEU A 176 8.85 -11.65 -8.68
C LEU A 176 8.21 -12.58 -9.74
N ASN A 177 7.14 -13.30 -9.41
CA ASN A 177 6.40 -14.09 -10.40
C ASN A 177 5.64 -13.22 -11.42
N TYR A 178 5.45 -11.93 -11.13
CA TYR A 178 4.66 -11.00 -11.94
C TYR A 178 5.50 -10.04 -12.77
N PHE A 179 6.82 -10.02 -12.58
CA PHE A 179 7.72 -9.05 -13.23
C PHE A 179 8.87 -9.74 -13.94
N SER A 180 9.38 -9.10 -15.00
CA SER A 180 10.57 -9.51 -15.73
C SER A 180 11.58 -8.36 -15.82
N GLY A 181 12.84 -8.66 -16.10
CA GLY A 181 13.88 -7.64 -16.22
C GLY A 181 14.31 -7.01 -14.90
N ILE A 182 14.09 -7.69 -13.77
CA ILE A 182 14.44 -7.24 -12.44
C ILE A 182 15.84 -7.76 -12.06
N THR A 183 16.66 -6.91 -11.47
CA THR A 183 17.97 -7.28 -10.93
C THR A 183 17.83 -7.64 -9.46
N ILE A 184 18.32 -8.82 -9.07
CA ILE A 184 18.38 -9.25 -7.66
C ILE A 184 19.82 -9.05 -7.19
N MET A 185 20.00 -8.32 -6.07
CA MET A 185 21.30 -8.26 -5.38
C MET A 185 21.46 -9.52 -4.54
N GLU A 186 22.56 -10.26 -4.76
CA GLU A 186 22.98 -11.40 -3.95
C GLU A 186 23.75 -10.95 -2.71
#